data_af1c68bb70a510b2aa6db9fe57e43379
#
_entry.id   af1c68bb70a510b2aa6db9fe57e43379
#
_cell.length_a   1.000
_cell.length_b   1.000
_cell.length_c   1.000
_cell.angle_alpha   90.00
_cell.angle_beta   90.00
_cell.angle_gamma   90.00
#
_symmetry.space_group_name_H-M   'P 1'
#
loop_
_entity.id
_entity.type
_entity.pdbx_description
1 polymer ?
#
loop_
_entity_poly.entity_id
_entity_poly.type
_entity_poly.pdbx_seq_one_letter_code
_entity_poly.pdbx_strand_id
1 'polypeptide(L)'
;MSISEIDRLIQMLAKLPGLGPRSARRAALSLINNADAVMRPLAQALLTAAENVKPCSVCNNLDTTDPCAICSDGRRDQALLCAVEQVGDLWALERGASYRGLYHVLGGVLSPLDGIGPDDLAIDGLVARARGNGVAEVILATSATVDGRTTAHYIAERLEDADVQITVLAHGIPVGGELDYLDDGTLAAALRDRHSV
;
A
#
# COMPACT_ATOMS: atom_id res chain seq x y z
N MET A 1 -34.21 -23.62 4.51
CA MET A 1 -33.92 -23.67 3.06
C MET A 1 -32.41 -23.77 2.93
N SER A 2 -31.90 -24.80 2.30
CA SER A 2 -30.45 -24.89 2.01
C SER A 2 -30.11 -23.83 0.95
N ILE A 3 -29.11 -23.01 1.24
CA ILE A 3 -28.57 -22.05 0.28
C ILE A 3 -27.96 -22.88 -0.87
N SER A 4 -28.37 -22.60 -2.12
CA SER A 4 -27.79 -23.30 -3.26
C SER A 4 -26.31 -22.95 -3.42
N GLU A 5 -25.53 -23.84 -4.04
CA GLU A 5 -24.11 -23.61 -4.31
C GLU A 5 -23.88 -22.36 -5.15
N ILE A 6 -24.80 -22.06 -6.06
CA ILE A 6 -24.80 -20.83 -6.87
C ILE A 6 -24.98 -19.60 -5.97
N ASP A 7 -25.96 -19.64 -5.06
CA ASP A 7 -26.22 -18.53 -4.15
C ASP A 7 -25.01 -18.26 -3.24
N ARG A 8 -24.39 -19.34 -2.74
CA ARG A 8 -23.18 -19.25 -1.92
C ARG A 8 -22.04 -18.59 -2.70
N LEU A 9 -21.80 -18.98 -3.96
CA LEU A 9 -20.78 -18.36 -4.81
C LEU A 9 -21.06 -16.87 -5.03
N ILE A 10 -22.32 -16.51 -5.34
CA ILE A 10 -22.74 -15.12 -5.53
C ILE A 10 -22.49 -14.32 -4.25
N GLN A 11 -22.86 -14.86 -3.08
CA GLN A 11 -22.62 -14.20 -1.78
C GLN A 11 -21.14 -13.98 -1.49
N MET A 12 -20.29 -14.95 -1.80
CA MET A 12 -18.84 -14.81 -1.60
C MET A 12 -18.24 -13.77 -2.52
N LEU A 13 -18.62 -13.76 -3.80
CA LEU A 13 -18.18 -12.75 -4.75
C LEU A 13 -18.67 -11.35 -4.39
N ALA A 14 -19.88 -11.21 -3.84
CA ALA A 14 -20.44 -9.93 -3.42
C ALA A 14 -19.74 -9.32 -2.19
N LYS A 15 -18.90 -10.07 -1.48
CA LYS A 15 -18.05 -9.55 -0.39
C LYS A 15 -16.76 -8.88 -0.89
N LEU A 16 -16.42 -9.10 -2.16
CA LEU A 16 -15.22 -8.49 -2.73
C LEU A 16 -15.46 -6.99 -3.01
N PRO A 17 -14.50 -6.12 -2.68
CA PRO A 17 -14.61 -4.70 -2.97
C PRO A 17 -14.87 -4.45 -4.46
N GLY A 18 -15.80 -3.54 -4.77
CA GLY A 18 -16.18 -3.22 -6.15
C GLY A 18 -17.14 -4.20 -6.82
N LEU A 19 -17.45 -5.34 -6.20
CA LEU A 19 -18.39 -6.31 -6.70
C LEU A 19 -19.74 -6.20 -5.97
N GLY A 20 -20.61 -5.31 -6.47
CA GLY A 20 -21.98 -5.24 -5.97
C GLY A 20 -22.81 -6.48 -6.38
N PRO A 21 -24.04 -6.66 -5.81
CA PRO A 21 -24.85 -7.87 -6.01
C PRO A 21 -25.12 -8.23 -7.48
N ARG A 22 -25.32 -7.23 -8.35
CA ARG A 22 -25.52 -7.43 -9.79
C ARG A 22 -24.24 -7.96 -10.48
N SER A 23 -23.09 -7.36 -10.17
CA SER A 23 -21.80 -7.75 -10.73
C SER A 23 -21.38 -9.13 -10.23
N ALA A 24 -21.57 -9.43 -8.95
CA ALA A 24 -21.31 -10.74 -8.37
C ALA A 24 -22.13 -11.84 -9.05
N ARG A 25 -23.43 -11.60 -9.32
CA ARG A 25 -24.28 -12.56 -10.05
C ARG A 25 -23.77 -12.78 -11.49
N ARG A 26 -23.42 -11.70 -12.20
CA ARG A 26 -22.85 -11.81 -13.57
C ARG A 26 -21.53 -12.58 -13.57
N ALA A 27 -20.65 -12.30 -12.61
CA ALA A 27 -19.39 -13.00 -12.47
C ALA A 27 -19.59 -14.50 -12.18
N ALA A 28 -20.49 -14.85 -11.24
CA ALA A 28 -20.81 -16.24 -10.91
C ALA A 28 -21.30 -17.01 -12.15
N LEU A 29 -22.25 -16.45 -12.90
CA LEU A 29 -22.76 -17.08 -14.13
C LEU A 29 -21.67 -17.22 -15.20
N SER A 30 -20.82 -16.22 -15.37
CA SER A 30 -19.70 -16.29 -16.31
C SER A 30 -18.70 -17.38 -15.93
N LEU A 31 -18.37 -17.50 -14.63
CA LEU A 31 -17.48 -18.55 -14.12
C LEU A 31 -18.09 -19.95 -14.34
N ILE A 32 -19.37 -20.14 -14.01
CA ILE A 32 -20.06 -21.43 -14.17
C ILE A 32 -20.11 -21.85 -15.64
N ASN A 33 -20.44 -20.91 -16.54
CA ASN A 33 -20.48 -21.18 -17.99
C ASN A 33 -19.09 -21.49 -18.58
N ASN A 34 -18.01 -21.09 -17.91
CA ASN A 34 -16.63 -21.32 -18.33
C ASN A 34 -15.86 -22.12 -17.26
N ALA A 35 -16.49 -23.17 -16.72
CA ALA A 35 -15.99 -23.88 -15.55
C ALA A 35 -14.54 -24.38 -15.74
N ASP A 36 -14.26 -25.07 -16.82
CA ASP A 36 -12.95 -25.68 -17.05
C ASP A 36 -11.88 -24.65 -17.49
N ALA A 37 -12.28 -23.65 -18.29
CA ALA A 37 -11.35 -22.66 -18.83
C ALA A 37 -11.01 -21.53 -17.83
N VAL A 38 -11.93 -21.18 -16.91
CA VAL A 38 -11.76 -20.03 -16.04
C VAL A 38 -11.97 -20.38 -14.56
N MET A 39 -13.10 -21.02 -14.21
CA MET A 39 -13.48 -21.19 -12.80
C MET A 39 -12.51 -22.11 -12.05
N ARG A 40 -12.13 -23.27 -12.62
CA ARG A 40 -11.20 -24.20 -12.00
C ARG A 40 -9.78 -23.62 -11.86
N PRO A 41 -9.18 -23.01 -12.92
CA PRO A 41 -7.89 -22.33 -12.79
C PRO A 41 -7.90 -21.20 -11.78
N LEU A 42 -8.97 -20.38 -11.73
CA LEU A 42 -9.12 -19.33 -10.74
C LEU A 42 -9.19 -19.88 -9.32
N ALA A 43 -9.98 -20.94 -9.09
CA ALA A 43 -10.08 -21.57 -7.78
C ALA A 43 -8.70 -22.09 -7.31
N GLN A 44 -7.93 -22.73 -8.22
CA GLN A 44 -6.59 -23.20 -7.91
C GLN A 44 -5.64 -22.05 -7.61
N ALA A 45 -5.68 -20.95 -8.37
CA ALA A 45 -4.85 -19.77 -8.13
C ALA A 45 -5.17 -19.11 -6.77
N LEU A 46 -6.46 -19.04 -6.38
CA LEU A 46 -6.86 -18.52 -5.07
C LEU A 46 -6.33 -19.38 -3.93
N LEU A 47 -6.43 -20.70 -4.04
CA LEU A 47 -5.91 -21.62 -3.03
C LEU A 47 -4.39 -21.50 -2.91
N THR A 48 -3.68 -21.53 -4.03
CA THR A 48 -2.22 -21.39 -4.07
C THR A 48 -1.76 -20.06 -3.47
N ALA A 49 -2.44 -18.96 -3.79
CA ALA A 49 -2.13 -17.65 -3.22
C ALA A 49 -2.38 -17.61 -1.70
N ALA A 50 -3.49 -18.18 -1.23
CA ALA A 50 -3.82 -18.22 0.19
C ALA A 50 -2.82 -19.04 1.02
N GLU A 51 -2.22 -20.07 0.44
CA GLU A 51 -1.23 -20.92 1.10
C GLU A 51 0.18 -20.32 1.12
N ASN A 52 0.57 -19.63 0.04
CA ASN A 52 1.97 -19.27 -0.20
C ASN A 52 2.27 -17.78 -0.01
N VAL A 53 1.31 -16.88 -0.23
CA VAL A 53 1.55 -15.44 -0.07
C VAL A 53 1.48 -15.06 1.40
N LYS A 54 2.57 -14.43 1.89
CA LYS A 54 2.71 -14.00 3.28
C LYS A 54 3.32 -12.60 3.35
N PRO A 55 3.10 -11.86 4.44
CA PRO A 55 3.85 -10.64 4.70
C PRO A 55 5.34 -10.95 4.86
N CYS A 56 6.17 -10.16 4.20
CA CYS A 56 7.62 -10.21 4.36
C CYS A 56 8.02 -9.84 5.78
N SER A 57 8.85 -10.65 6.43
CA SER A 57 9.33 -10.43 7.80
C SER A 57 10.13 -9.13 7.98
N VAL A 58 10.64 -8.53 6.88
CA VAL A 58 11.45 -7.32 6.91
C VAL A 58 10.64 -6.06 6.62
N CYS A 59 9.76 -6.09 5.62
CA CYS A 59 9.12 -4.87 5.12
C CYS A 59 7.60 -4.91 5.06
N ASN A 60 6.97 -6.03 5.42
CA ASN A 60 5.52 -6.30 5.35
C ASN A 60 4.91 -6.25 3.93
N ASN A 61 5.72 -6.23 2.86
CA ASN A 61 5.20 -6.49 1.52
C ASN A 61 4.67 -7.93 1.42
N LEU A 62 3.69 -8.16 0.56
CA LEU A 62 3.18 -9.50 0.28
C LEU A 62 4.02 -10.19 -0.79
N ASP A 63 4.55 -11.38 -0.48
CA ASP A 63 5.35 -12.17 -1.41
C ASP A 63 5.21 -13.68 -1.09
N THR A 64 5.67 -14.51 -1.99
CA THR A 64 5.80 -15.97 -1.81
C THR A 64 7.12 -16.37 -1.19
N THR A 65 8.09 -15.45 -1.12
CA THR A 65 9.41 -15.65 -0.50
C THR A 65 9.58 -14.72 0.71
N ASP A 66 10.37 -15.16 1.70
CA ASP A 66 10.70 -14.35 2.86
C ASP A 66 12.22 -14.43 3.15
N PRO A 67 12.95 -13.30 3.12
CA PRO A 67 12.51 -11.95 2.74
C PRO A 67 12.01 -11.86 1.30
N CYS A 68 11.12 -10.88 1.02
CA CYS A 68 10.55 -10.71 -0.32
C CYS A 68 11.60 -10.36 -1.37
N ALA A 69 11.24 -10.49 -2.65
CA ALA A 69 12.14 -10.22 -3.77
C ALA A 69 12.77 -8.82 -3.72
N ILE A 70 12.03 -7.81 -3.21
CA ILE A 70 12.54 -6.45 -3.05
C ILE A 70 13.61 -6.37 -1.96
N CYS A 71 13.37 -6.96 -0.79
CA CYS A 71 14.33 -6.94 0.31
C CYS A 71 15.57 -7.78 0.03
N SER A 72 15.45 -8.80 -0.81
CA SER A 72 16.56 -9.71 -1.19
C SER A 72 17.38 -9.21 -2.38
N ASP A 73 16.95 -8.14 -3.08
CA ASP A 73 17.68 -7.61 -4.22
C ASP A 73 18.85 -6.72 -3.77
N GLY A 74 20.07 -7.27 -3.77
CA GLY A 74 21.29 -6.57 -3.38
C GLY A 74 21.71 -5.41 -4.31
N ARG A 75 20.98 -5.16 -5.40
CA ARG A 75 21.22 -4.01 -6.30
C ARG A 75 20.46 -2.75 -5.84
N ARG A 76 19.58 -2.90 -4.85
CA ARG A 76 18.82 -1.77 -4.30
C ARG A 76 19.67 -0.94 -3.35
N ASP A 77 19.37 0.34 -3.33
CA ASP A 77 20.02 1.28 -2.43
C ASP A 77 19.51 1.06 -0.99
N GLN A 78 20.42 0.53 -0.15
CA GLN A 78 20.13 0.24 1.25
C GLN A 78 20.04 1.52 2.12
N ALA A 79 20.55 2.64 1.61
CA ALA A 79 20.52 3.91 2.31
C ALA A 79 19.16 4.62 2.23
N LEU A 80 18.30 4.21 1.29
CA LEU A 80 16.98 4.79 1.07
C LEU A 80 15.87 3.86 1.56
N LEU A 81 15.04 4.33 2.49
CA LEU A 81 13.90 3.57 3.04
C LEU A 81 12.60 4.34 2.86
N CYS A 82 11.70 3.84 2.01
CA CYS A 82 10.39 4.45 1.75
C CYS A 82 9.29 3.76 2.58
N ALA A 83 8.67 4.50 3.48
CA ALA A 83 7.51 4.05 4.25
C ALA A 83 6.23 4.36 3.49
N VAL A 84 5.40 3.34 3.25
CA VAL A 84 4.10 3.43 2.56
C VAL A 84 2.97 2.93 3.46
N GLU A 85 1.75 3.38 3.23
CA GLU A 85 0.59 2.98 4.05
C GLU A 85 0.20 1.52 3.79
N GLN A 86 0.08 1.15 2.52
CA GLN A 86 -0.42 -0.16 2.09
C GLN A 86 0.49 -0.80 1.04
N VAL A 87 0.37 -2.10 0.88
CA VAL A 87 1.09 -2.86 -0.18
C VAL A 87 0.76 -2.33 -1.58
N GLY A 88 -0.48 -1.85 -1.79
CA GLY A 88 -0.90 -1.26 -3.06
C GLY A 88 -0.07 -0.03 -3.46
N ASP A 89 0.33 0.79 -2.48
CA ASP A 89 1.16 1.99 -2.69
C ASP A 89 2.58 1.59 -3.10
N LEU A 90 3.15 0.60 -2.41
CA LEU A 90 4.44 0.01 -2.79
C LEU A 90 4.42 -0.47 -4.25
N TRP A 91 3.40 -1.23 -4.63
CA TRP A 91 3.27 -1.73 -6.00
C TRP A 91 3.09 -0.60 -7.03
N ALA A 92 2.43 0.48 -6.65
CA ALA A 92 2.29 1.66 -7.52
C ALA A 92 3.64 2.33 -7.78
N LEU A 93 4.46 2.51 -6.73
CA LEU A 93 5.82 3.07 -6.83
C LEU A 93 6.76 2.15 -7.63
N GLU A 94 6.72 0.85 -7.39
CA GLU A 94 7.53 -0.13 -8.13
C GLU A 94 7.18 -0.17 -9.62
N ARG A 95 5.90 -0.08 -9.97
CA ARG A 95 5.46 -0.01 -11.37
C ARG A 95 6.02 1.20 -12.10
N GLY A 96 6.23 2.31 -11.39
CA GLY A 96 6.85 3.53 -11.93
C GLY A 96 8.34 3.40 -12.20
N ALA A 97 9.01 2.38 -11.62
CA ALA A 97 10.43 2.06 -11.76
C ALA A 97 11.40 3.25 -11.55
N SER A 98 10.94 4.31 -10.87
CA SER A 98 11.72 5.52 -10.60
C SER A 98 12.46 5.48 -9.25
N TYR A 99 12.09 4.54 -8.36
CA TYR A 99 12.67 4.37 -7.04
C TYR A 99 13.46 3.06 -6.95
N ARG A 100 14.66 3.11 -6.36
CA ARG A 100 15.55 1.95 -6.24
C ARG A 100 15.94 1.62 -4.81
N GLY A 101 15.37 2.28 -3.83
CA GLY A 101 15.55 1.98 -2.41
C GLY A 101 14.71 0.82 -1.90
N LEU A 102 14.70 0.66 -0.60
CA LEU A 102 13.88 -0.32 0.12
C LEU A 102 12.55 0.29 0.56
N TYR A 103 11.60 -0.59 0.87
CA TYR A 103 10.28 -0.18 1.36
C TYR A 103 10.01 -0.69 2.77
N HIS A 104 9.04 -0.05 3.42
CA HIS A 104 8.39 -0.54 4.63
C HIS A 104 6.89 -0.23 4.59
N VAL A 105 6.07 -1.26 4.67
CA VAL A 105 4.60 -1.14 4.65
C VAL A 105 4.12 -1.00 6.10
N LEU A 106 3.43 0.10 6.39
CA LEU A 106 2.91 0.40 7.73
C LEU A 106 1.68 -0.44 8.09
N GLY A 107 0.87 -0.82 7.09
CA GLY A 107 -0.40 -1.52 7.26
C GLY A 107 -1.61 -0.59 7.38
N GLY A 108 -1.41 0.73 7.37
CA GLY A 108 -2.46 1.75 7.49
C GLY A 108 -1.92 3.11 7.90
N VAL A 109 -2.81 3.91 8.46
CA VAL A 109 -2.53 5.22 9.07
C VAL A 109 -3.12 5.30 10.46
N LEU A 110 -2.60 6.17 11.31
CA LEU A 110 -3.22 6.51 12.58
C LEU A 110 -4.61 7.10 12.34
N SER A 111 -5.63 6.49 12.91
CA SER A 111 -7.03 6.96 12.78
C SER A 111 -7.75 6.77 14.11
N PRO A 112 -7.80 7.81 14.97
CA PRO A 112 -8.53 7.73 16.23
C PRO A 112 -10.01 7.43 16.05
N LEU A 113 -10.61 7.85 14.93
CA LEU A 113 -12.02 7.60 14.63
C LEU A 113 -12.29 6.13 14.33
N ASP A 114 -11.33 5.45 13.70
CA ASP A 114 -11.41 4.01 13.39
C ASP A 114 -10.77 3.15 14.50
N GLY A 115 -10.24 3.77 15.56
CA GLY A 115 -9.58 3.09 16.67
C GLY A 115 -8.20 2.54 16.33
N ILE A 116 -7.56 3.03 15.26
CA ILE A 116 -6.21 2.60 14.84
C ILE A 116 -5.16 3.44 15.56
N GLY A 117 -4.43 2.81 16.45
CA GLY A 117 -3.31 3.38 17.20
C GLY A 117 -1.93 3.00 16.63
N PRO A 118 -0.85 3.50 17.25
CA PRO A 118 0.52 3.18 16.82
C PRO A 118 0.85 1.68 16.88
N ASP A 119 0.28 0.96 17.83
CA ASP A 119 0.52 -0.46 18.06
C ASP A 119 -0.15 -1.35 16.99
N ASP A 120 -1.13 -0.80 16.26
CA ASP A 120 -1.81 -1.48 15.16
C ASP A 120 -1.04 -1.38 13.84
N LEU A 121 0.00 -0.53 13.81
CA LEU A 121 0.82 -0.24 12.64
C LEU A 121 2.26 -0.74 12.82
N ALA A 122 2.92 -1.06 11.71
CA ALA A 122 4.31 -1.53 11.73
C ALA A 122 5.35 -0.40 11.94
N ILE A 123 5.02 0.61 12.75
CA ILE A 123 5.88 1.78 12.98
C ILE A 123 7.16 1.40 13.74
N ASP A 124 7.06 0.54 14.75
CA ASP A 124 8.24 0.11 15.51
C ASP A 124 9.27 -0.62 14.65
N GLY A 125 8.79 -1.44 13.71
CA GLY A 125 9.66 -2.10 12.72
C GLY A 125 10.35 -1.10 11.78
N LEU A 126 9.66 -0.05 11.35
CA LEU A 126 10.24 1.04 10.57
C LEU A 126 11.34 1.76 11.36
N VAL A 127 11.03 2.16 12.59
CA VAL A 127 11.98 2.88 13.48
C VAL A 127 13.22 2.03 13.76
N ALA A 128 13.05 0.75 14.04
CA ALA A 128 14.18 -0.18 14.24
C ALA A 128 15.07 -0.28 13.00
N ARG A 129 14.48 -0.34 11.80
CA ARG A 129 15.22 -0.37 10.53
C ARG A 129 15.94 0.94 10.24
N ALA A 130 15.28 2.08 10.48
CA ALA A 130 15.84 3.40 10.24
C ALA A 130 17.03 3.70 11.17
N ARG A 131 16.99 3.23 12.42
CA ARG A 131 18.11 3.32 13.36
C ARG A 131 19.22 2.31 13.09
N GLY A 132 18.99 1.35 12.21
CA GLY A 132 19.98 0.37 11.80
C GLY A 132 21.09 0.99 10.95
N ASN A 133 22.25 0.34 10.91
CA ASN A 133 23.39 0.83 10.15
C ASN A 133 23.08 0.81 8.63
N GLY A 134 23.21 1.97 8.01
CA GLY A 134 23.17 2.11 6.55
C GLY A 134 21.99 2.87 5.96
N VAL A 135 20.93 3.14 6.72
CA VAL A 135 19.83 4.03 6.26
C VAL A 135 20.27 5.49 6.45
N ALA A 136 20.26 6.24 5.36
CA ALA A 136 20.57 7.69 5.37
C ALA A 136 19.29 8.54 5.23
N GLU A 137 18.26 8.01 4.56
CA GLU A 137 17.02 8.74 4.33
C GLU A 137 15.79 7.84 4.53
N VAL A 138 14.80 8.35 5.26
CA VAL A 138 13.46 7.79 5.39
C VAL A 138 12.49 8.70 4.62
N ILE A 139 11.88 8.16 3.57
CA ILE A 139 10.89 8.84 2.75
C ILE A 139 9.50 8.43 3.26
N LEU A 140 8.74 9.38 3.79
CA LEU A 140 7.37 9.14 4.25
C LEU A 140 6.40 9.35 3.07
N ALA A 141 5.96 8.25 2.46
CA ALA A 141 5.04 8.24 1.33
C ALA A 141 3.60 7.96 1.80
N THR A 142 3.17 8.70 2.83
CA THR A 142 1.79 8.67 3.33
C THR A 142 0.89 9.61 2.52
N SER A 143 -0.42 9.41 2.60
CA SER A 143 -1.40 10.24 1.91
C SER A 143 -1.40 11.69 2.43
N ALA A 144 -1.84 12.63 1.60
CA ALA A 144 -1.99 14.04 1.99
C ALA A 144 -3.22 14.29 2.89
N THR A 145 -3.91 13.25 3.36
CA THR A 145 -5.03 13.33 4.31
C THR A 145 -4.57 13.80 5.68
N VAL A 146 -5.51 14.14 6.56
CA VAL A 146 -5.21 14.49 7.97
C VAL A 146 -4.51 13.32 8.65
N ASP A 147 -5.05 12.10 8.50
CA ASP A 147 -4.53 10.89 9.14
C ASP A 147 -3.14 10.51 8.60
N GLY A 148 -2.93 10.60 7.26
CA GLY A 148 -1.61 10.34 6.66
C GLY A 148 -0.54 11.33 7.12
N ARG A 149 -0.88 12.62 7.23
CA ARG A 149 0.05 13.64 7.76
C ARG A 149 0.32 13.47 9.25
N THR A 150 -0.71 13.12 10.04
CA THR A 150 -0.55 12.81 11.46
C THR A 150 0.38 11.62 11.66
N THR A 151 0.23 10.59 10.83
CA THR A 151 1.09 9.41 10.83
C THR A 151 2.53 9.77 10.48
N ALA A 152 2.73 10.58 9.43
CA ALA A 152 4.06 11.06 9.05
C ALA A 152 4.73 11.85 10.19
N HIS A 153 3.99 12.75 10.83
CA HIS A 153 4.49 13.55 11.95
C HIS A 153 4.88 12.67 13.13
N TYR A 154 4.02 11.73 13.52
CA TYR A 154 4.31 10.77 14.58
C TYR A 154 5.58 9.95 14.29
N ILE A 155 5.76 9.46 13.05
CA ILE A 155 6.97 8.73 12.66
C ILE A 155 8.20 9.65 12.74
N ALA A 156 8.09 10.90 12.29
CA ALA A 156 9.18 11.87 12.35
C ALA A 156 9.61 12.15 13.81
N GLU A 157 8.68 12.33 14.74
CA GLU A 157 8.97 12.45 16.16
C GLU A 157 9.69 11.22 16.71
N ARG A 158 9.26 10.02 16.33
CA ARG A 158 9.89 8.76 16.74
C ARG A 158 11.32 8.59 16.21
N LEU A 159 11.66 9.30 15.15
CA LEU A 159 12.99 9.29 14.51
C LEU A 159 13.85 10.53 14.81
N GLU A 160 13.38 11.44 15.66
CA GLU A 160 14.10 12.71 15.97
C GLU A 160 15.54 12.48 16.45
N ASP A 161 15.78 11.42 17.23
CA ASP A 161 17.11 11.05 17.73
C ASP A 161 17.90 10.15 16.76
N ALA A 162 17.36 9.83 15.58
CA ALA A 162 18.04 9.00 14.59
C ALA A 162 18.86 9.87 13.63
N ASP A 163 20.06 9.40 13.28
CA ASP A 163 20.93 10.10 12.30
C ASP A 163 20.46 9.76 10.85
N VAL A 164 19.21 10.12 10.54
CA VAL A 164 18.59 9.90 9.24
C VAL A 164 17.89 11.16 8.75
N GLN A 165 17.96 11.44 7.46
CA GLN A 165 17.15 12.48 6.85
C GLN A 165 15.71 11.98 6.71
N ILE A 166 14.72 12.81 7.08
CA ILE A 166 13.31 12.50 6.90
C ILE A 166 12.74 13.39 5.81
N THR A 167 12.16 12.80 4.81
CA THR A 167 11.51 13.49 3.69
C THR A 167 10.08 13.01 3.50
N VAL A 168 9.27 13.81 2.81
CA VAL A 168 7.89 13.44 2.41
C VAL A 168 7.76 13.58 0.91
N LEU A 169 6.82 12.85 0.31
CA LEU A 169 6.54 13.02 -1.11
C LEU A 169 6.00 14.42 -1.39
N ALA A 170 6.46 15.01 -2.48
CA ALA A 170 5.97 16.31 -2.93
C ALA A 170 4.47 16.25 -3.24
N HIS A 171 3.75 17.25 -2.78
CA HIS A 171 2.35 17.44 -3.12
C HIS A 171 2.24 18.56 -4.15
N GLY A 172 1.29 18.45 -5.10
CA GLY A 172 1.11 19.53 -6.06
C GLY A 172 0.35 19.13 -7.31
N ILE A 173 0.51 19.97 -8.33
CA ILE A 173 -0.14 19.80 -9.63
C ILE A 173 0.47 18.58 -10.33
N PRO A 174 -0.33 17.60 -10.75
CA PRO A 174 0.17 16.44 -11.48
C PRO A 174 0.73 16.87 -12.84
N VAL A 175 1.77 16.19 -13.30
CA VAL A 175 2.38 16.45 -14.61
C VAL A 175 1.33 16.27 -15.71
N GLY A 176 1.14 17.33 -16.53
CA GLY A 176 0.11 17.38 -17.58
C GLY A 176 -1.30 17.71 -17.07
N GLY A 177 -1.46 18.03 -15.79
CA GLY A 177 -2.74 18.49 -15.24
C GLY A 177 -3.01 19.96 -15.57
N GLU A 178 -4.26 20.27 -15.95
CA GLU A 178 -4.74 21.64 -16.13
C GLU A 178 -5.36 22.13 -14.82
N LEU A 179 -5.16 23.43 -14.50
CA LEU A 179 -5.59 24.01 -13.21
C LEU A 179 -7.11 23.93 -13.00
N ASP A 180 -7.89 24.06 -14.09
CA ASP A 180 -9.37 24.03 -14.04
C ASP A 180 -9.96 22.70 -13.58
N TYR A 181 -9.18 21.60 -13.64
CA TYR A 181 -9.63 20.27 -13.25
C TYR A 181 -9.16 19.85 -11.85
N LEU A 182 -8.45 20.73 -11.14
CA LEU A 182 -7.94 20.46 -9.81
C LEU A 182 -8.87 21.03 -8.74
N ASP A 183 -8.96 20.30 -7.63
CA ASP A 183 -9.70 20.77 -6.46
C ASP A 183 -8.98 21.92 -5.74
N ASP A 184 -9.75 22.74 -5.00
CA ASP A 184 -9.24 23.89 -4.29
C ASP A 184 -8.14 23.55 -3.28
N GLY A 185 -8.18 22.37 -2.67
CA GLY A 185 -7.18 21.89 -1.72
C GLY A 185 -5.83 21.65 -2.37
N THR A 186 -5.83 20.99 -3.54
CA THR A 186 -4.62 20.76 -4.35
C THR A 186 -4.02 22.07 -4.84
N LEU A 187 -4.85 23.01 -5.31
CA LEU A 187 -4.39 24.33 -5.75
C LEU A 187 -3.80 25.14 -4.60
N ALA A 188 -4.44 25.12 -3.43
CA ALA A 188 -3.95 25.80 -2.23
C ALA A 188 -2.61 25.20 -1.74
N ALA A 189 -2.45 23.87 -1.80
CA ALA A 189 -1.19 23.20 -1.47
C ALA A 189 -0.08 23.63 -2.45
N ALA A 190 -0.33 23.54 -3.75
CA ALA A 190 0.64 23.92 -4.79
C ALA A 190 1.09 25.38 -4.68
N LEU A 191 0.16 26.30 -4.34
CA LEU A 191 0.49 27.71 -4.11
C LEU A 191 1.33 27.92 -2.85
N ARG A 192 1.09 27.15 -1.79
CA ARG A 192 1.85 27.21 -0.55
C ARG A 192 3.25 26.69 -0.73
N ASP A 193 3.40 25.58 -1.43
CA ASP A 193 4.66 24.84 -1.60
C ASP A 193 5.43 25.30 -2.87
N ARG A 194 5.03 26.43 -3.48
CA ARG A 194 5.72 27.01 -4.64
C ARG A 194 7.16 27.32 -4.34
N HIS A 195 8.05 27.06 -5.27
CA HIS A 195 9.47 27.35 -5.17
C HIS A 195 9.92 28.26 -6.34
N SER A 196 11.07 28.89 -6.18
CA SER A 196 11.70 29.72 -7.23
C SER A 196 12.22 28.83 -8.36
N VAL A 197 12.16 29.34 -9.60
CA VAL A 197 12.70 28.71 -10.80
C VAL A 197 14.17 29.09 -10.97
#